data_708dd2788dcb103c2c5a0f3eb9f0eb70
#
_entry.id   708dd2788dcb103c2c5a0f3eb9f0eb70
#
_cell.length_a   1.000
_cell.length_b   1.000
_cell.length_c   1.000
_cell.angle_alpha   90.00
_cell.angle_beta   90.00
_cell.angle_gamma   90.00
#
_symmetry.space_group_name_H-M   'P 1'
#
loop_
_entity.id
_entity.type
_entity.pdbx_description
1 polymer ?
#
loop_
_entity_poly.entity_id
_entity_poly.type
_entity_poly.pdbx_seq_one_letter_code
_entity_poly.pdbx_strand_id
1 'polypeptide(L)'
;MKKKKICSICKESLFLDKFYLSHNGTYNFCCIPCDKKRKAVYRLENKEKIALAEHKYRNTERGYVMEVINGIFYRHKKKNARLKWVPECTREEIYAELMLYIQDYGRNCEYCKKPWTYKRVLVEKNRKFNGRGPKIETNFSIDRLDATKTYILDNLVFCCVGCNLRKNQVRLSDIFNIIHVYKKRKNDKKK
;
A
#
# COMPACT_ATOMS: atom_id res chain seq x y z
N MET A 1 -18.51 39.19 -9.94
CA MET A 1 -17.63 38.91 -11.10
C MET A 1 -16.62 37.83 -10.73
N LYS A 2 -16.44 36.78 -11.56
CA LYS A 2 -15.39 35.74 -11.31
C LYS A 2 -13.99 36.34 -11.57
N LYS A 3 -13.09 36.22 -10.62
CA LYS A 3 -11.73 36.77 -10.71
C LYS A 3 -10.92 36.00 -11.78
N LYS A 4 -10.10 36.75 -12.56
CA LYS A 4 -9.19 36.21 -13.58
C LYS A 4 -7.73 36.41 -13.18
N LYS A 5 -6.84 35.58 -13.73
CA LYS A 5 -5.38 35.65 -13.56
C LYS A 5 -4.70 35.37 -14.90
N ILE A 6 -3.60 36.07 -15.18
CA ILE A 6 -2.79 35.83 -16.38
C ILE A 6 -1.83 34.69 -16.13
N CYS A 7 -1.84 33.71 -17.03
CA CYS A 7 -0.86 32.61 -17.02
C CYS A 7 0.51 33.12 -17.44
N SER A 8 1.54 32.86 -16.64
CA SER A 8 2.90 33.32 -16.95
C SER A 8 3.54 32.62 -18.18
N ILE A 9 2.99 31.47 -18.61
CA ILE A 9 3.52 30.68 -19.73
C ILE A 9 2.78 31.00 -21.03
N CYS A 10 1.45 30.78 -21.11
CA CYS A 10 0.68 31.05 -22.31
C CYS A 10 0.20 32.51 -22.44
N LYS A 11 0.38 33.33 -21.39
CA LYS A 11 -0.02 34.74 -21.34
C LYS A 11 -1.53 34.98 -21.44
N GLU A 12 -2.35 33.95 -21.42
CA GLU A 12 -3.80 34.05 -21.48
C GLU A 12 -4.39 34.49 -20.13
N SER A 13 -5.43 35.35 -20.17
CA SER A 13 -6.22 35.76 -19.01
C SER A 13 -7.33 34.74 -18.75
N LEU A 14 -7.15 33.89 -17.75
CA LEU A 14 -8.03 32.77 -17.44
C LEU A 14 -8.69 32.93 -16.08
N PHE A 15 -9.85 32.29 -15.87
CA PHE A 15 -10.50 32.24 -14.57
C PHE A 15 -9.65 31.43 -13.56
N LEU A 16 -9.78 31.75 -12.26
CA LEU A 16 -8.97 31.15 -11.19
C LEU A 16 -9.13 29.62 -11.07
N ASP A 17 -10.26 29.06 -11.49
CA ASP A 17 -10.50 27.61 -11.55
C ASP A 17 -9.59 26.87 -12.56
N LYS A 18 -8.93 27.61 -13.45
CA LYS A 18 -7.92 27.08 -14.39
C LYS A 18 -6.51 27.02 -13.82
N PHE A 19 -6.33 27.36 -12.54
CA PHE A 19 -5.04 27.32 -11.85
C PHE A 19 -5.15 26.42 -10.62
N TYR A 20 -4.06 25.70 -10.31
CA TYR A 20 -3.99 24.99 -9.04
C TYR A 20 -3.90 25.97 -7.87
N LEU A 21 -4.70 25.72 -6.84
CA LEU A 21 -4.60 26.40 -5.55
C LEU A 21 -3.52 25.69 -4.72
N SER A 22 -2.57 26.46 -4.19
CA SER A 22 -1.57 25.95 -3.26
C SER A 22 -2.14 25.85 -1.84
N HIS A 23 -1.51 25.07 -0.98
CA HIS A 23 -1.89 24.92 0.44
C HIS A 23 -1.87 26.24 1.25
N ASN A 24 -1.11 27.22 0.79
CA ASN A 24 -1.07 28.57 1.39
C ASN A 24 -2.15 29.53 0.83
N GLY A 25 -3.14 29.03 0.10
CA GLY A 25 -4.24 29.82 -0.45
C GLY A 25 -3.89 30.64 -1.70
N THR A 26 -2.68 30.51 -2.26
CA THR A 26 -2.28 31.21 -3.49
C THR A 26 -2.47 30.32 -4.73
N TYR A 27 -2.80 30.96 -5.87
CA TYR A 27 -2.89 30.25 -7.14
C TYR A 27 -1.53 30.16 -7.82
N ASN A 28 -1.22 29.00 -8.41
CA ASN A 28 0.01 28.79 -9.17
C ASN A 28 0.22 29.88 -10.23
N PHE A 29 1.48 30.12 -10.59
CA PHE A 29 1.86 31.14 -11.59
C PHE A 29 1.42 30.79 -13.02
N CYS A 30 1.21 29.49 -13.32
CA CYS A 30 0.77 29.02 -14.63
C CYS A 30 -0.54 28.23 -14.54
N CYS A 31 -1.30 28.23 -15.63
CA CYS A 31 -2.55 27.47 -15.73
C CYS A 31 -2.30 25.95 -15.75
N ILE A 32 -3.32 25.18 -15.40
CA ILE A 32 -3.25 23.71 -15.31
C ILE A 32 -2.72 23.04 -16.58
N PRO A 33 -3.15 23.42 -17.81
CA PRO A 33 -2.57 22.85 -19.03
C PRO A 33 -1.07 23.14 -19.20
N CYS A 34 -0.64 24.37 -18.93
CA CYS A 34 0.78 24.74 -19.01
C CYS A 34 1.63 24.03 -17.95
N ASP A 35 1.12 23.87 -16.72
CA ASP A 35 1.81 23.13 -15.66
C ASP A 35 1.96 21.64 -16.02
N LYS A 36 0.91 21.03 -16.58
CA LYS A 36 0.98 19.64 -17.06
C LYS A 36 2.03 19.46 -18.15
N LYS A 37 2.09 20.36 -19.16
CA LYS A 37 3.10 20.33 -20.22
C LYS A 37 4.51 20.47 -19.63
N ARG A 38 4.73 21.47 -18.77
CA ARG A 38 6.02 21.70 -18.11
C ARG A 38 6.48 20.46 -17.31
N LYS A 39 5.57 19.86 -16.54
CA LYS A 39 5.87 18.63 -15.78
C LYS A 39 6.16 17.43 -16.66
N ALA A 40 5.50 17.32 -17.83
CA ALA A 40 5.77 16.27 -18.79
C ALA A 40 7.18 16.39 -19.39
N VAL A 41 7.57 17.60 -19.82
CA VAL A 41 8.93 17.87 -20.31
C VAL A 41 9.98 17.55 -19.23
N TYR A 42 9.80 18.08 -18.01
CA TYR A 42 10.70 17.80 -16.90
C TYR A 42 10.89 16.28 -16.64
N ARG A 43 9.80 15.50 -16.71
CA ARG A 43 9.87 14.04 -16.52
C ARG A 43 10.62 13.34 -17.63
N LEU A 44 10.52 13.81 -18.86
CA LEU A 44 11.27 13.27 -20.00
C LEU A 44 12.77 13.57 -19.86
N GLU A 45 13.11 14.82 -19.58
CA GLU A 45 14.52 15.27 -19.43
C GLU A 45 15.21 14.64 -18.22
N ASN A 46 14.45 14.37 -17.13
CA ASN A 46 15.00 13.85 -15.88
C ASN A 46 14.64 12.38 -15.63
N LYS A 47 14.25 11.62 -16.65
CA LYS A 47 13.74 10.24 -16.52
C LYS A 47 14.66 9.34 -15.71
N GLU A 48 15.95 9.35 -16.01
CA GLU A 48 16.94 8.51 -15.31
C GLU A 48 17.13 8.93 -13.85
N LYS A 49 17.24 10.24 -13.61
CA LYS A 49 17.38 10.80 -12.26
C LYS A 49 16.17 10.45 -11.39
N ILE A 50 14.95 10.56 -11.94
CA ILE A 50 13.71 10.20 -11.27
C ILE A 50 13.69 8.69 -10.98
N ALA A 51 14.00 7.87 -11.98
CA ALA A 51 14.03 6.41 -11.82
C ALA A 51 15.05 5.97 -10.74
N LEU A 52 16.22 6.61 -10.69
CA LEU A 52 17.23 6.33 -9.67
C LEU A 52 16.72 6.73 -8.26
N ALA A 53 16.10 7.90 -8.13
CA ALA A 53 15.54 8.36 -6.87
C ALA A 53 14.40 7.44 -6.38
N GLU A 54 13.49 7.04 -7.27
CA GLU A 54 12.44 6.07 -6.99
C GLU A 54 13.01 4.70 -6.57
N HIS A 55 14.04 4.23 -7.28
CA HIS A 55 14.71 2.97 -6.94
C HIS A 55 15.35 3.03 -5.55
N LYS A 56 16.06 4.12 -5.23
CA LYS A 56 16.63 4.34 -3.90
C LYS A 56 15.55 4.34 -2.82
N TYR A 57 14.47 5.10 -3.02
CA TYR A 57 13.35 5.14 -2.08
C TYR A 57 12.70 3.78 -1.87
N ARG A 58 12.39 3.06 -2.95
CA ARG A 58 11.75 1.73 -2.88
C ARG A 58 12.60 0.70 -2.12
N ASN A 59 13.92 0.87 -2.10
CA ASN A 59 14.84 -0.02 -1.38
C ASN A 59 15.00 0.34 0.11
N THR A 60 14.38 1.41 0.58
CA THR A 60 14.26 1.68 2.02
C THR A 60 13.15 0.84 2.64
N GLU A 61 13.24 0.61 3.96
CA GLU A 61 12.16 -0.01 4.73
C GLU A 61 10.83 0.72 4.53
N ARG A 62 10.83 2.04 4.70
CA ARG A 62 9.64 2.88 4.49
C ARG A 62 9.08 2.73 3.08
N GLY A 63 9.93 2.74 2.06
CA GLY A 63 9.51 2.58 0.67
C GLY A 63 8.87 1.22 0.42
N TYR A 64 9.39 0.14 1.01
CA TYR A 64 8.81 -1.18 0.94
C TYR A 64 7.43 -1.22 1.63
N VAL A 65 7.35 -0.74 2.88
CA VAL A 65 6.09 -0.69 3.65
C VAL A 65 5.02 0.10 2.89
N MET A 66 5.36 1.27 2.38
CA MET A 66 4.42 2.10 1.62
C MET A 66 3.97 1.41 0.31
N GLU A 67 4.82 0.60 -0.32
CA GLU A 67 4.41 -0.20 -1.49
C GLU A 67 3.39 -1.27 -1.11
N VAL A 68 3.57 -1.95 0.03
CA VAL A 68 2.60 -2.92 0.56
C VAL A 68 1.27 -2.25 0.86
N ILE A 69 1.28 -1.12 1.58
CA ILE A 69 0.09 -0.32 1.91
C ILE A 69 -0.61 0.14 0.61
N ASN A 70 0.13 0.75 -0.32
CA ASN A 70 -0.42 1.21 -1.60
C ASN A 70 -1.04 0.05 -2.40
N GLY A 71 -0.48 -1.15 -2.30
CA GLY A 71 -1.00 -2.35 -2.92
C GLY A 71 -2.42 -2.71 -2.46
N ILE A 72 -2.78 -2.40 -1.20
CA ILE A 72 -4.14 -2.57 -0.67
C ILE A 72 -5.10 -1.66 -1.45
N PHE A 73 -4.81 -0.37 -1.55
CA PHE A 73 -5.66 0.62 -2.21
C PHE A 73 -5.69 0.48 -3.74
N TYR A 74 -4.57 0.07 -4.36
CA TYR A 74 -4.51 -0.09 -5.83
C TYR A 74 -5.43 -1.19 -6.33
N ARG A 75 -5.56 -2.28 -5.59
CA ARG A 75 -6.44 -3.41 -5.96
C ARG A 75 -7.91 -3.01 -6.07
N HIS A 76 -8.35 -2.01 -5.30
CA HIS A 76 -9.73 -1.50 -5.33
C HIS A 76 -10.01 -0.56 -6.51
N LYS A 77 -8.99 0.07 -7.09
CA LYS A 77 -9.15 1.00 -8.23
C LYS A 77 -9.34 0.30 -9.57
N LYS A 78 -9.00 -0.97 -9.69
CA LYS A 78 -9.21 -1.71 -10.94
C LYS A 78 -10.69 -2.04 -11.11
N LYS A 79 -11.31 -1.55 -12.20
CA LYS A 79 -12.74 -1.75 -12.55
C LYS A 79 -13.21 -3.21 -12.57
N ASN A 80 -12.30 -4.17 -12.66
CA ASN A 80 -12.54 -5.62 -12.64
C ASN A 80 -12.18 -6.27 -11.30
N ALA A 81 -11.91 -5.50 -10.25
CA ALA A 81 -11.65 -6.08 -8.96
C ALA A 81 -12.96 -6.64 -8.39
N ARG A 82 -13.06 -7.97 -8.39
CA ARG A 82 -14.09 -8.75 -7.66
C ARG A 82 -14.06 -8.51 -6.14
N LEU A 83 -13.26 -7.55 -5.69
CA LEU A 83 -13.00 -7.26 -4.29
C LEU A 83 -14.03 -6.26 -3.78
N LYS A 84 -14.96 -6.79 -2.99
CA LYS A 84 -15.99 -6.02 -2.26
C LYS A 84 -15.42 -5.16 -1.11
N TRP A 85 -14.08 -5.18 -0.90
CA TRP A 85 -13.46 -4.70 0.33
C TRP A 85 -12.74 -3.37 0.08
N VAL A 86 -13.47 -2.28 0.14
CA VAL A 86 -12.89 -0.93 0.14
C VAL A 86 -12.25 -0.69 1.51
N PRO A 87 -10.97 -0.29 1.61
CA PRO A 87 -10.38 0.09 2.89
C PRO A 87 -11.16 1.24 3.52
N GLU A 88 -11.49 1.12 4.81
CA GLU A 88 -12.18 2.16 5.58
C GLU A 88 -11.19 3.02 6.38
N CYS A 89 -9.90 2.74 6.25
CA CYS A 89 -8.82 3.53 6.82
C CYS A 89 -7.94 4.13 5.73
N THR A 90 -7.23 5.21 6.04
CA THR A 90 -6.27 5.88 5.16
C THR A 90 -4.92 5.16 5.16
N ARG A 91 -4.02 5.54 4.23
CA ARG A 91 -2.65 5.02 4.19
C ARG A 91 -1.83 5.48 5.39
N GLU A 92 -2.07 6.69 5.78
CA GLU A 92 -1.44 7.39 6.89
C GLU A 92 -1.80 6.72 8.22
N GLU A 93 -3.06 6.35 8.41
CA GLU A 93 -3.53 5.62 9.58
C GLU A 93 -2.93 4.21 9.66
N ILE A 94 -2.90 3.46 8.54
CA ILE A 94 -2.25 2.13 8.51
C ILE A 94 -0.75 2.26 8.84
N TYR A 95 -0.07 3.28 8.33
CA TYR A 95 1.35 3.50 8.61
C TYR A 95 1.58 3.88 10.07
N ALA A 96 0.74 4.74 10.64
CA ALA A 96 0.82 5.13 12.05
C ALA A 96 0.61 3.93 12.97
N GLU A 97 -0.40 3.10 12.70
CA GLU A 97 -0.67 1.86 13.45
C GLU A 97 0.51 0.89 13.39
N LEU A 98 1.13 0.73 12.22
CA LEU A 98 2.35 -0.07 12.09
C LEU A 98 3.50 0.49 12.95
N MET A 99 3.66 1.82 13.04
CA MET A 99 4.73 2.42 13.87
C MET A 99 4.48 2.17 15.36
N LEU A 100 3.24 2.26 15.82
CA LEU A 100 2.86 1.90 17.18
C LEU A 100 3.13 0.41 17.45
N TYR A 101 2.71 -0.47 16.55
CA TYR A 101 3.00 -1.90 16.65
C TYR A 101 4.52 -2.18 16.76
N ILE A 102 5.33 -1.54 15.94
CA ILE A 102 6.79 -1.71 15.96
C ILE A 102 7.39 -1.22 17.27
N GLN A 103 6.87 -0.15 17.83
CA GLN A 103 7.31 0.37 19.13
C GLN A 103 7.07 -0.64 20.24
N ASP A 104 5.93 -1.31 20.27
CA ASP A 104 5.51 -2.21 21.34
C ASP A 104 6.08 -3.64 21.17
N TYR A 105 6.11 -4.14 19.96
CA TYR A 105 6.40 -5.56 19.65
C TYR A 105 7.62 -5.76 18.76
N GLY A 106 8.28 -4.68 18.32
CA GLY A 106 9.38 -4.76 17.36
C GLY A 106 8.91 -5.15 15.95
N ARG A 107 9.88 -5.45 15.08
CA ARG A 107 9.64 -5.87 13.68
C ARG A 107 9.33 -7.36 13.57
N ASN A 108 8.39 -7.85 14.35
CA ASN A 108 8.07 -9.27 14.43
C ASN A 108 6.69 -9.59 13.85
N CYS A 109 6.61 -10.70 13.13
CA CYS A 109 5.35 -11.20 12.62
C CYS A 109 4.39 -11.53 13.76
N GLU A 110 3.19 -10.97 13.71
CA GLU A 110 2.17 -11.15 14.75
C GLU A 110 1.73 -12.62 14.90
N TYR A 111 1.79 -13.41 13.81
CA TYR A 111 1.45 -14.82 13.82
C TYR A 111 2.58 -15.73 14.35
N CYS A 112 3.76 -15.67 13.72
CA CYS A 112 4.86 -16.60 14.05
C CYS A 112 5.93 -16.02 14.97
N LYS A 113 5.81 -14.75 15.35
CA LYS A 113 6.73 -14.00 16.22
C LYS A 113 8.17 -13.86 15.70
N LYS A 114 8.45 -14.34 14.48
CA LYS A 114 9.77 -14.20 13.84
C LYS A 114 9.90 -12.81 13.20
N PRO A 115 11.12 -12.23 13.16
CA PRO A 115 11.35 -10.95 12.52
C PRO A 115 11.03 -11.02 11.02
N TRP A 116 10.37 -9.99 10.48
CA TRP A 116 10.19 -9.86 9.05
C TRP A 116 11.34 -9.11 8.39
N THR A 117 11.43 -9.26 7.08
CA THR A 117 12.44 -8.62 6.23
C THR A 117 11.78 -7.74 5.17
N TYR A 118 12.59 -6.96 4.46
CA TYR A 118 12.18 -6.08 3.36
C TYR A 118 12.98 -6.38 2.08
N LYS A 119 13.36 -7.64 1.86
CA LYS A 119 14.22 -8.05 0.75
C LYS A 119 13.49 -7.91 -0.58
N ARG A 120 14.20 -7.46 -1.62
CA ARG A 120 13.70 -7.46 -2.98
C ARG A 120 14.35 -8.59 -3.76
N VAL A 121 13.53 -9.30 -4.55
CA VAL A 121 14.07 -10.26 -5.50
C VAL A 121 14.59 -9.46 -6.70
N LEU A 122 15.87 -9.59 -6.98
CA LEU A 122 16.45 -9.11 -8.22
C LEU A 122 15.96 -10.02 -9.34
N VAL A 123 15.02 -9.51 -10.13
CA VAL A 123 14.53 -10.22 -11.30
C VAL A 123 15.37 -9.79 -12.48
N GLU A 124 16.02 -10.74 -13.15
CA GLU A 124 16.69 -10.49 -14.42
C GLU A 124 15.72 -9.86 -15.41
N LYS A 125 16.15 -8.78 -16.09
CA LYS A 125 15.29 -7.96 -16.99
C LYS A 125 14.55 -8.76 -18.06
N ASN A 126 15.00 -9.97 -18.38
CA ASN A 126 14.48 -10.82 -19.46
C ASN A 126 13.48 -11.90 -19.00
N ARG A 127 13.21 -12.03 -17.70
CA ARG A 127 12.26 -13.02 -17.21
C ARG A 127 10.84 -12.47 -17.26
N LYS A 128 10.04 -12.93 -18.22
CA LYS A 128 8.60 -12.65 -18.25
C LYS A 128 7.93 -13.42 -17.10
N PHE A 129 7.54 -12.71 -16.04
CA PHE A 129 6.68 -13.28 -15.03
C PHE A 129 5.22 -13.07 -15.42
N ASN A 130 4.48 -14.16 -15.57
CA ASN A 130 3.03 -14.10 -15.73
C ASN A 130 2.38 -13.66 -14.40
N GLY A 131 2.53 -12.38 -14.06
CA GLY A 131 1.75 -11.66 -13.06
C GLY A 131 2.27 -11.61 -11.62
N ARG A 132 3.06 -12.58 -11.12
CA ARG A 132 3.55 -12.54 -9.73
C ARG A 132 4.98 -13.07 -9.66
N GLY A 133 5.92 -12.17 -9.38
CA GLY A 133 7.31 -12.54 -9.08
C GLY A 133 7.41 -13.44 -7.82
N PRO A 134 8.57 -14.10 -7.62
CA PRO A 134 8.80 -14.93 -6.44
C PRO A 134 8.60 -14.09 -5.17
N LYS A 135 7.89 -14.68 -4.20
CA LYS A 135 7.63 -14.05 -2.91
C LYS A 135 8.65 -14.53 -1.89
N ILE A 136 9.25 -13.61 -1.16
CA ILE A 136 10.10 -13.94 -0.02
C ILE A 136 9.20 -14.09 1.20
N GLU A 137 9.11 -15.29 1.75
CA GLU A 137 8.19 -15.61 2.84
C GLU A 137 8.44 -14.80 4.12
N THR A 138 9.69 -14.43 4.38
CA THR A 138 10.04 -13.62 5.55
C THR A 138 9.69 -12.14 5.41
N ASN A 139 9.36 -11.67 4.21
CA ASN A 139 9.07 -10.25 3.98
C ASN A 139 7.80 -9.79 4.70
N PHE A 140 7.81 -8.50 5.07
CA PHE A 140 6.65 -7.82 5.65
C PHE A 140 5.43 -7.87 4.74
N SER A 141 4.27 -8.09 5.33
CA SER A 141 2.96 -8.09 4.70
C SER A 141 1.90 -7.61 5.68
N ILE A 142 0.77 -7.19 5.17
CA ILE A 142 -0.42 -6.84 5.96
C ILE A 142 -1.53 -7.83 5.60
N ASP A 143 -2.09 -8.47 6.62
CA ASP A 143 -3.23 -9.36 6.49
C ASP A 143 -4.48 -8.75 7.14
N ARG A 144 -5.62 -9.33 6.90
CA ARG A 144 -6.87 -9.05 7.62
C ARG A 144 -7.10 -10.19 8.61
N LEU A 145 -7.25 -9.89 9.89
CA LEU A 145 -7.52 -10.91 10.91
C LEU A 145 -8.75 -11.73 10.50
N ASP A 146 -9.84 -11.07 10.18
CA ASP A 146 -11.05 -11.66 9.61
C ASP A 146 -11.12 -11.37 8.11
N ALA A 147 -10.97 -12.40 7.29
CA ALA A 147 -11.00 -12.29 5.83
C ALA A 147 -12.36 -11.86 5.28
N THR A 148 -13.44 -11.92 6.07
CA THR A 148 -14.80 -11.49 5.69
C THR A 148 -15.01 -9.98 5.84
N LYS A 149 -14.17 -9.30 6.62
CA LYS A 149 -14.21 -7.84 6.82
C LYS A 149 -13.23 -7.12 5.91
N THR A 150 -13.40 -5.82 5.77
CA THR A 150 -12.48 -4.95 5.02
C THR A 150 -11.21 -4.62 5.82
N TYR A 151 -10.35 -3.79 5.24
CA TYR A 151 -9.19 -3.21 5.92
C TYR A 151 -9.67 -2.04 6.79
N ILE A 152 -9.85 -2.32 8.08
CA ILE A 152 -10.07 -1.37 9.19
C ILE A 152 -8.95 -1.61 10.21
N LEU A 153 -8.63 -0.64 11.03
CA LEU A 153 -7.46 -0.73 11.94
C LEU A 153 -7.53 -1.95 12.84
N ASP A 154 -8.66 -2.22 13.47
CA ASP A 154 -8.87 -3.38 14.35
C ASP A 154 -8.83 -4.75 13.63
N ASN A 155 -8.82 -4.75 12.31
CA ASN A 155 -8.77 -5.97 11.49
C ASN A 155 -7.42 -6.14 10.78
N LEU A 156 -6.46 -5.26 11.01
CA LEU A 156 -5.12 -5.38 10.45
C LEU A 156 -4.25 -6.32 11.28
N VAL A 157 -3.41 -7.09 10.59
CA VAL A 157 -2.37 -7.92 11.20
C VAL A 157 -1.08 -7.67 10.46
N PHE A 158 -0.05 -7.25 11.18
CA PHE A 158 1.29 -7.02 10.66
C PHE A 158 2.09 -8.32 10.71
N CYS A 159 2.28 -8.95 9.57
CA CYS A 159 2.80 -10.30 9.50
C CYS A 159 3.85 -10.50 8.39
N CYS A 160 4.46 -11.66 8.34
CA CYS A 160 5.28 -12.02 7.20
C CYS A 160 4.43 -12.61 6.06
N VAL A 161 4.94 -12.50 4.83
CA VAL A 161 4.29 -13.01 3.61
C VAL A 161 3.93 -14.49 3.74
N GLY A 162 4.82 -15.31 4.32
CA GLY A 162 4.59 -16.74 4.48
C GLY A 162 3.40 -17.05 5.39
N CYS A 163 3.23 -16.33 6.50
CA CYS A 163 2.07 -16.49 7.38
C CYS A 163 0.79 -16.01 6.72
N ASN A 164 0.83 -14.86 6.02
CA ASN A 164 -0.31 -14.36 5.28
C ASN A 164 -0.77 -15.35 4.20
N LEU A 165 0.16 -15.94 3.45
CA LEU A 165 -0.16 -16.94 2.43
C LEU A 165 -0.75 -18.23 3.02
N ARG A 166 -0.21 -18.71 4.17
CA ARG A 166 -0.71 -19.92 4.84
C ARG A 166 -2.10 -19.70 5.44
N LYS A 167 -2.36 -18.53 6.03
CA LYS A 167 -3.70 -18.20 6.52
C LYS A 167 -4.70 -18.06 5.36
N ASN A 168 -4.28 -17.45 4.24
CA ASN A 168 -5.09 -17.24 3.04
C ASN A 168 -6.46 -16.63 3.39
N GLN A 169 -7.57 -17.31 3.05
CA GLN A 169 -8.94 -16.86 3.31
C GLN A 169 -9.62 -17.61 4.46
N VAL A 170 -8.83 -18.20 5.35
CA VAL A 170 -9.36 -18.88 6.55
C VAL A 170 -10.13 -17.85 7.38
N ARG A 171 -11.38 -18.15 7.70
CA ARG A 171 -12.25 -17.33 8.53
C ARG A 171 -11.96 -17.59 10.01
N LEU A 172 -12.19 -16.60 10.87
CA LEU A 172 -12.07 -16.79 12.32
C LEU A 172 -13.00 -17.94 12.80
N SER A 173 -14.22 -18.03 12.28
CA SER A 173 -15.14 -19.11 12.57
C SER A 173 -14.55 -20.49 12.26
N ASP A 174 -13.82 -20.62 11.16
CA ASP A 174 -13.20 -21.88 10.77
C ASP A 174 -12.07 -22.27 11.75
N ILE A 175 -11.30 -21.29 12.23
CA ILE A 175 -10.27 -21.49 13.26
C ILE A 175 -10.92 -21.97 14.57
N PHE A 176 -11.98 -21.34 15.02
CA PHE A 176 -12.68 -21.75 16.24
C PHE A 176 -13.25 -23.17 16.10
N ASN A 177 -13.84 -23.51 14.94
CA ASN A 177 -14.35 -24.86 14.66
C ASN A 177 -13.20 -25.91 14.69
N ILE A 178 -12.06 -25.61 14.07
CA ILE A 178 -10.89 -26.50 14.07
C ILE A 178 -10.40 -26.71 15.51
N ILE A 179 -10.28 -25.64 16.30
CA ILE A 179 -9.85 -25.72 17.71
C ILE A 179 -10.84 -26.53 18.53
N HIS A 180 -12.16 -26.34 18.31
CA HIS A 180 -13.21 -27.09 19.00
C HIS A 180 -13.12 -28.60 18.71
N VAL A 181 -13.00 -28.98 17.44
CA VAL A 181 -12.83 -30.39 17.03
C VAL A 181 -11.54 -30.99 17.62
N TYR A 182 -10.44 -30.24 17.59
CA TYR A 182 -9.19 -30.69 18.17
C TYR A 182 -9.28 -30.94 19.68
N LYS A 183 -9.87 -30.01 20.43
CA LYS A 183 -10.11 -30.16 21.88
C LYS A 183 -11.00 -31.36 22.21
N LYS A 184 -12.09 -31.55 21.44
CA LYS A 184 -12.98 -32.71 21.58
C LYS A 184 -12.23 -34.03 21.41
N ARG A 185 -11.49 -34.19 20.32
CA ARG A 185 -10.70 -35.40 20.03
C ARG A 185 -9.62 -35.69 21.09
N LYS A 186 -9.02 -34.63 21.69
CA LYS A 186 -8.04 -34.80 22.75
C LYS A 186 -8.67 -35.28 24.07
N ASN A 187 -9.89 -34.85 24.36
CA ASN A 187 -10.62 -35.29 25.53
C ASN A 187 -11.14 -36.72 25.39
N ASP A 188 -11.59 -37.09 24.18
CA ASP A 188 -12.06 -38.47 23.89
C ASP A 188 -10.94 -39.52 23.98
N LYS A 189 -9.68 -39.13 23.75
CA LYS A 189 -8.50 -40.01 23.91
C LYS A 189 -8.01 -40.15 25.34
N LYS A 190 -8.56 -39.39 26.30
CA LYS A 190 -8.21 -39.44 27.70
C LYS A 190 -9.21 -40.26 28.55
N LYS A 191 -10.29 -40.74 27.91
CA LYS A 191 -11.23 -41.71 28.46
C LYS A 191 -10.87 -43.10 27.96
#